data_eb939e332cafa83d5bda2725c93b3756
#
_entry.id   eb939e332cafa83d5bda2725c93b3756
#
_cell.length_a   1.000
_cell.length_b   1.000
_cell.length_c   1.000
_cell.angle_alpha   90.00
_cell.angle_beta   90.00
_cell.angle_gamma   90.00
#
_symmetry.space_group_name_H-M   'P 1'
#
loop_
_entity.id
_entity.type
_entity.pdbx_description
1 polymer ?
#
loop_
_entity_poly.entity_id
_entity_poly.type
_entity_poly.pdbx_seq_one_letter_code
_entity_poly.pdbx_strand_id
1 'polypeptide(L)'
;MAEKNTPLVNELLKQVGKHPDFEKWLQAGKLPPGVVRPVCNSLANQECFADQPKRFYKSAIELTEYIYKSWLALQQRRQKQVDGKTRWLSMLKSDAELVEISGCSLENIRAKALEILVRITTDPTNQRQQKKKSKKGSNSKASSKLSTTLFETYDQTEDKLERCAITYLLKNNCQVTEEEEDEKKFALRRRKKEKEIERLKEQLASRMPHGRDLTGEQWLQTLLIATTTVPQSEEEAHSWQSSLLKKINSIPFPVQFTSKEDLIWSKNQNGRICVKFSGLGEHIFEVYCDRRQLHWFQRFLEDQQIKRSGKDHYSSGLFTLCSGCLAWQENEGRGVRGSAATAALWNVHRLTLYCSLDTRLWTIEGTETVSQDKAAEVAKELTKMQEKGDLNPNQQNYVKRLSSTLTKINNPYPRPSKPLYQGQTSILVGVSLGLEKPATAAVVDASTNTVLAYRSLKQLLSENYKLLNRQRQQQQRNAHERHKAQKHSTPNQLSESELGKHLDNLLAKAIITLAQTYQAASIVVPNIKNVREVIHSEIEAKAENKCPNFKEGQQKYAKQYRQNIHRWSYSRLIDCIHSQAAKAKIPVEQGPQPIRGSPQEKARSLAIAAYHSRQNKS
;
A
#
# COMPACT_ATOMS: atom_id res chain seq x y z
N MET A 1 -16.39 18.20 17.37
CA MET A 1 -15.93 16.89 16.82
C MET A 1 -14.42 16.73 16.95
N ALA A 2 -13.59 17.66 16.45
CA ALA A 2 -12.14 17.61 16.57
C ALA A 2 -11.68 17.51 18.03
N GLU A 3 -12.12 18.43 18.86
CA GLU A 3 -11.79 18.59 20.29
C GLU A 3 -12.25 17.43 21.18
N LYS A 4 -13.28 16.70 20.77
CA LYS A 4 -13.78 15.53 21.52
C LYS A 4 -13.14 14.22 21.03
N ASN A 5 -13.11 14.01 19.71
CA ASN A 5 -12.64 12.73 19.14
C ASN A 5 -11.13 12.57 19.16
N THR A 6 -10.38 13.64 18.86
CA THR A 6 -8.91 13.54 18.73
C THR A 6 -8.21 13.27 20.09
N PRO A 7 -8.54 13.96 21.20
CA PRO A 7 -7.95 13.64 22.51
C PRO A 7 -8.27 12.22 22.95
N LEU A 8 -9.48 11.72 22.71
CA LEU A 8 -9.87 10.34 23.03
C LEU A 8 -9.00 9.33 22.27
N VAL A 9 -8.79 9.54 20.96
CA VAL A 9 -7.92 8.66 20.16
C VAL A 9 -6.47 8.75 20.62
N ASN A 10 -5.99 9.97 20.96
CA ASN A 10 -4.64 10.17 21.50
C ASN A 10 -4.42 9.35 22.77
N GLU A 11 -5.35 9.43 23.72
CA GLU A 11 -5.22 8.71 24.99
C GLU A 11 -5.35 7.19 24.78
N LEU A 12 -6.25 6.73 23.90
CA LEU A 12 -6.33 5.31 23.53
C LEU A 12 -5.02 4.79 22.93
N LEU A 13 -4.40 5.54 22.03
CA LEU A 13 -3.12 5.16 21.45
C LEU A 13 -2.04 5.04 22.52
N LYS A 14 -2.01 5.98 23.48
CA LYS A 14 -1.06 5.98 24.58
C LYS A 14 -1.27 4.80 25.53
N GLN A 15 -2.52 4.53 25.95
CA GLN A 15 -2.86 3.46 26.88
C GLN A 15 -2.62 2.07 26.29
N VAL A 16 -2.98 1.85 25.01
CA VAL A 16 -2.71 0.59 24.32
C VAL A 16 -1.20 0.36 24.18
N GLY A 17 -0.40 1.41 23.94
CA GLY A 17 1.06 1.31 23.89
C GLY A 17 1.73 1.01 25.24
N LYS A 18 1.03 1.27 26.35
CA LYS A 18 1.47 0.98 27.73
C LYS A 18 0.89 -0.31 28.30
N HIS A 19 0.12 -1.05 27.52
CA HIS A 19 -0.54 -2.27 28.00
C HIS A 19 0.50 -3.33 28.43
N PRO A 20 0.30 -4.06 29.56
CA PRO A 20 1.26 -5.04 30.05
C PRO A 20 1.64 -6.12 29.04
N ASP A 21 0.70 -6.54 28.19
CA ASP A 21 0.95 -7.54 27.14
C ASP A 21 1.45 -6.96 25.80
N PHE A 22 1.81 -5.69 25.76
CA PHE A 22 2.19 -5.03 24.50
C PHE A 22 3.36 -5.72 23.81
N GLU A 23 4.39 -6.12 24.56
CA GLU A 23 5.56 -6.83 24.04
C GLU A 23 5.19 -8.19 23.42
N LYS A 24 4.23 -8.91 24.01
CA LYS A 24 3.72 -10.17 23.44
C LYS A 24 3.03 -9.91 22.08
N TRP A 25 2.29 -8.82 21.97
CA TRP A 25 1.64 -8.43 20.70
C TRP A 25 2.64 -7.99 19.64
N LEU A 26 3.71 -7.32 20.06
CA LEU A 26 4.80 -6.90 19.18
C LEU A 26 5.51 -8.12 18.58
N GLN A 27 5.84 -9.11 19.40
CA GLN A 27 6.45 -10.37 18.96
C GLN A 27 5.51 -11.17 18.04
N ALA A 28 4.23 -11.27 18.41
CA ALA A 28 3.23 -11.96 17.61
C ALA A 28 2.86 -11.21 16.31
N GLY A 29 3.13 -9.90 16.23
CA GLY A 29 2.75 -9.02 15.12
C GLY A 29 1.25 -8.86 14.96
N LYS A 30 0.47 -9.07 16.04
CA LYS A 30 -0.99 -9.07 16.02
C LYS A 30 -1.55 -8.43 17.28
N LEU A 31 -2.54 -7.55 17.10
CA LEU A 31 -3.36 -7.04 18.20
C LEU A 31 -4.51 -8.04 18.44
N PRO A 32 -4.69 -8.56 19.66
CA PRO A 32 -5.85 -9.42 19.97
C PRO A 32 -7.18 -8.67 19.75
N PRO A 33 -8.23 -9.36 19.30
CA PRO A 33 -9.53 -8.73 19.11
C PRO A 33 -10.13 -8.30 20.45
N GLY A 34 -10.73 -7.10 20.46
CA GLY A 34 -11.47 -6.59 21.61
C GLY A 34 -10.65 -5.94 22.73
N VAL A 35 -9.32 -5.91 22.64
CA VAL A 35 -8.44 -5.33 23.69
C VAL A 35 -8.65 -3.81 23.86
N VAL A 36 -8.93 -3.08 22.78
CA VAL A 36 -9.10 -1.62 22.84
C VAL A 36 -10.41 -1.21 23.52
N ARG A 37 -11.44 -2.06 23.46
CA ARG A 37 -12.76 -1.75 24.00
C ARG A 37 -12.77 -1.56 25.54
N PRO A 38 -12.21 -2.45 26.36
CA PRO A 38 -12.11 -2.25 27.81
C PRO A 38 -11.36 -0.96 28.16
N VAL A 39 -10.25 -0.67 27.47
CA VAL A 39 -9.49 0.58 27.65
C VAL A 39 -10.35 1.80 27.35
N CYS A 40 -11.12 1.78 26.26
CA CYS A 40 -12.02 2.86 25.91
C CYS A 40 -13.16 3.02 26.93
N ASN A 41 -13.70 1.94 27.43
CA ASN A 41 -14.76 1.98 28.47
C ASN A 41 -14.22 2.60 29.77
N SER A 42 -13.00 2.29 30.16
CA SER A 42 -12.34 2.92 31.32
C SER A 42 -12.15 4.42 31.12
N LEU A 43 -11.73 4.84 29.92
CA LEU A 43 -11.59 6.26 29.58
C LEU A 43 -12.95 6.98 29.54
N ALA A 44 -14.01 6.34 29.05
CA ALA A 44 -15.34 6.93 28.98
C ALA A 44 -15.94 7.29 30.38
N ASN A 45 -15.42 6.68 31.44
CA ASN A 45 -15.81 7.01 32.83
C ASN A 45 -15.05 8.20 33.42
N GLN A 46 -14.03 8.71 32.71
CA GLN A 46 -13.28 9.89 33.13
C GLN A 46 -14.03 11.16 32.70
N GLU A 47 -14.04 12.16 33.55
CA GLU A 47 -14.78 13.42 33.34
C GLU A 47 -14.45 14.09 32.00
N CYS A 48 -13.16 14.10 31.60
CA CYS A 48 -12.71 14.69 30.34
C CYS A 48 -13.20 13.96 29.08
N PHE A 49 -13.63 12.69 29.19
CA PHE A 49 -14.12 11.89 28.08
C PHE A 49 -15.57 11.45 28.23
N ALA A 50 -16.21 11.76 29.35
CA ALA A 50 -17.64 11.49 29.60
C ALA A 50 -18.52 12.26 28.60
N ASP A 51 -19.76 11.83 28.45
CA ASP A 51 -20.80 12.49 27.64
C ASP A 51 -20.48 12.73 26.16
N GLN A 52 -19.57 11.91 25.61
CA GLN A 52 -19.35 11.90 24.18
C GLN A 52 -20.40 11.03 23.46
N PRO A 53 -20.74 11.37 22.20
CA PRO A 53 -21.59 10.52 21.39
C PRO A 53 -21.06 9.09 21.30
N LYS A 54 -21.93 8.08 21.51
CA LYS A 54 -21.54 6.65 21.41
C LYS A 54 -20.77 6.31 20.13
N ARG A 55 -21.04 7.05 19.07
CA ARG A 55 -20.36 6.90 17.78
C ARG A 55 -18.88 7.29 17.85
N PHE A 56 -18.52 8.28 18.67
CA PHE A 56 -17.12 8.70 18.80
C PHE A 56 -16.29 7.62 19.49
N TYR A 57 -16.79 7.02 20.57
CA TYR A 57 -16.12 5.88 21.21
C TYR A 57 -15.94 4.72 20.24
N LYS A 58 -16.97 4.36 19.48
CA LYS A 58 -16.89 3.29 18.49
C LYS A 58 -15.86 3.61 17.41
N SER A 59 -15.88 4.83 16.87
CA SER A 59 -14.92 5.29 15.88
C SER A 59 -13.50 5.31 16.41
N ALA A 60 -13.30 5.76 17.65
CA ALA A 60 -11.99 5.81 18.29
C ALA A 60 -11.41 4.40 18.50
N ILE A 61 -12.25 3.44 18.95
CA ILE A 61 -11.86 2.02 19.06
C ILE A 61 -11.44 1.47 17.70
N GLU A 62 -12.30 1.59 16.69
CA GLU A 62 -12.05 1.07 15.34
C GLU A 62 -10.77 1.66 14.74
N LEU A 63 -10.54 2.96 14.91
CA LEU A 63 -9.36 3.65 14.41
C LEU A 63 -8.09 3.22 15.14
N THR A 64 -8.12 3.15 16.47
CA THR A 64 -6.98 2.70 17.28
C THR A 64 -6.61 1.25 16.96
N GLU A 65 -7.61 0.37 16.86
CA GLU A 65 -7.39 -1.01 16.42
C GLU A 65 -6.75 -1.08 15.02
N TYR A 66 -7.25 -0.31 14.06
CA TYR A 66 -6.70 -0.27 12.71
C TYR A 66 -5.24 0.20 12.70
N ILE A 67 -4.93 1.26 13.45
CA ILE A 67 -3.57 1.80 13.56
C ILE A 67 -2.62 0.75 14.14
N TYR A 68 -2.96 0.13 15.26
CA TYR A 68 -2.09 -0.87 15.89
C TYR A 68 -2.02 -2.18 15.11
N LYS A 69 -3.12 -2.69 14.57
CA LYS A 69 -3.10 -3.88 13.69
C LYS A 69 -2.17 -3.67 12.49
N SER A 70 -2.28 -2.50 11.85
CA SER A 70 -1.44 -2.16 10.71
C SER A 70 0.04 -1.99 11.10
N TRP A 71 0.29 -1.33 12.23
CA TRP A 71 1.63 -1.08 12.72
C TRP A 71 2.33 -2.37 13.18
N LEU A 72 1.70 -3.20 14.00
CA LEU A 72 2.24 -4.48 14.47
C LEU A 72 2.56 -5.42 13.31
N ALA A 73 1.66 -5.55 12.34
CA ALA A 73 1.92 -6.34 11.14
C ALA A 73 3.11 -5.81 10.33
N LEU A 74 3.28 -4.48 10.28
CA LEU A 74 4.42 -3.85 9.62
C LEU A 74 5.72 -4.10 10.37
N GLN A 75 5.72 -4.01 11.70
CA GLN A 75 6.89 -4.28 12.55
C GLN A 75 7.34 -5.75 12.40
N GLN A 76 6.43 -6.70 12.53
CA GLN A 76 6.74 -8.12 12.31
C GLN A 76 7.33 -8.39 10.93
N ARG A 77 6.73 -7.78 9.90
CA ARG A 77 7.25 -7.90 8.53
C ARG A 77 8.66 -7.33 8.40
N ARG A 78 8.93 -6.16 9.02
CA ARG A 78 10.25 -5.55 9.01
C ARG A 78 11.27 -6.39 9.75
N GLN A 79 10.90 -6.93 10.92
CA GLN A 79 11.76 -7.83 11.69
C GLN A 79 12.16 -9.03 10.84
N LYS A 80 11.19 -9.73 10.24
CA LYS A 80 11.47 -10.86 9.32
C LYS A 80 12.35 -10.46 8.12
N GLN A 81 12.23 -9.21 7.65
CA GLN A 81 13.10 -8.71 6.58
C GLN A 81 14.53 -8.46 7.07
N VAL A 82 14.69 -7.91 8.26
CA VAL A 82 16.02 -7.74 8.90
C VAL A 82 16.67 -9.08 9.09
N ASP A 83 15.99 -10.04 9.71
CA ASP A 83 16.51 -11.38 10.00
C ASP A 83 16.95 -12.10 8.71
N GLY A 84 16.07 -12.14 7.71
CA GLY A 84 16.37 -12.77 6.43
C GLY A 84 17.53 -12.10 5.67
N LYS A 85 17.61 -10.76 5.72
CA LYS A 85 18.70 -10.01 5.06
C LYS A 85 20.02 -10.12 5.81
N THR A 86 19.99 -10.14 7.13
CA THR A 86 21.18 -10.34 7.97
C THR A 86 21.74 -11.74 7.75
N ARG A 87 20.87 -12.77 7.74
CA ARG A 87 21.28 -14.14 7.40
C ARG A 87 21.88 -14.21 5.99
N TRP A 88 21.23 -13.60 5.00
CA TRP A 88 21.78 -13.53 3.64
C TRP A 88 23.13 -12.82 3.59
N LEU A 89 23.31 -11.72 4.32
CA LEU A 89 24.57 -10.98 4.37
C LEU A 89 25.70 -11.80 5.02
N SER A 90 25.40 -12.59 6.05
CA SER A 90 26.40 -13.48 6.70
C SER A 90 26.89 -14.57 5.75
N MET A 91 26.02 -15.04 4.85
CA MET A 91 26.36 -16.03 3.83
C MET A 91 27.02 -15.42 2.59
N LEU A 92 26.88 -14.10 2.35
CA LEU A 92 27.42 -13.43 1.17
C LEU A 92 28.93 -13.23 1.30
N LYS A 93 29.70 -14.12 0.65
CA LYS A 93 31.17 -14.16 0.62
C LYS A 93 31.71 -13.91 -0.78
N SER A 94 32.87 -13.27 -0.90
CA SER A 94 33.59 -13.17 -2.18
C SER A 94 34.14 -14.52 -2.62
N ASP A 95 34.54 -14.65 -3.87
CA ASP A 95 35.17 -15.88 -4.36
C ASP A 95 36.48 -16.16 -3.59
N ALA A 96 37.27 -15.15 -3.28
CA ALA A 96 38.47 -15.25 -2.47
C ALA A 96 38.16 -15.72 -1.04
N GLU A 97 37.17 -15.14 -0.36
CA GLU A 97 36.71 -15.56 0.96
C GLU A 97 36.22 -17.03 0.95
N LEU A 98 35.54 -17.48 -0.13
CA LEU A 98 35.05 -18.84 -0.25
C LEU A 98 36.22 -19.86 -0.38
N VAL A 99 37.24 -19.51 -1.14
CA VAL A 99 38.47 -20.29 -1.28
C VAL A 99 39.19 -20.41 0.07
N GLU A 100 39.36 -19.32 0.79
CA GLU A 100 39.98 -19.27 2.10
C GLU A 100 39.21 -20.13 3.13
N ILE A 101 37.88 -20.00 3.20
CA ILE A 101 37.04 -20.73 4.17
C ILE A 101 37.00 -22.24 3.87
N SER A 102 36.95 -22.62 2.60
CA SER A 102 36.87 -24.03 2.19
C SER A 102 38.22 -24.72 2.21
N GLY A 103 39.34 -23.98 2.09
CA GLY A 103 40.67 -24.52 1.88
C GLY A 103 40.84 -25.21 0.52
N CYS A 104 39.94 -24.98 -0.44
CA CYS A 104 39.89 -25.60 -1.75
C CYS A 104 39.95 -24.57 -2.86
N SER A 105 40.37 -24.98 -4.08
CA SER A 105 40.34 -24.09 -5.23
C SER A 105 38.91 -23.68 -5.63
N LEU A 106 38.75 -22.54 -6.32
CA LEU A 106 37.45 -22.09 -6.82
C LEU A 106 36.82 -23.09 -7.80
N GLU A 107 37.64 -23.83 -8.54
CA GLU A 107 37.19 -24.89 -9.45
C GLU A 107 36.52 -26.03 -8.68
N ASN A 108 37.10 -26.45 -7.54
CA ASN A 108 36.52 -27.46 -6.68
C ASN A 108 35.18 -27.00 -6.08
N ILE A 109 35.08 -25.73 -5.70
CA ILE A 109 33.80 -25.13 -5.23
C ILE A 109 32.75 -25.14 -6.34
N ARG A 110 33.14 -24.79 -7.57
CA ARG A 110 32.25 -24.81 -8.76
C ARG A 110 31.80 -26.23 -9.12
N ALA A 111 32.72 -27.20 -9.08
CA ALA A 111 32.41 -28.61 -9.31
C ALA A 111 31.40 -29.14 -8.26
N LYS A 112 31.64 -28.84 -6.98
CA LYS A 112 30.70 -29.20 -5.91
C LYS A 112 29.37 -28.50 -6.03
N ALA A 113 29.34 -27.27 -6.48
CA ALA A 113 28.11 -26.53 -6.77
C ALA A 113 27.26 -27.16 -7.90
N LEU A 114 27.90 -27.67 -8.95
CA LEU A 114 27.23 -28.42 -10.02
C LEU A 114 26.65 -29.74 -9.48
N GLU A 115 27.41 -30.49 -8.68
CA GLU A 115 26.97 -31.73 -8.03
C GLU A 115 25.69 -31.47 -7.18
N ILE A 116 25.70 -30.41 -6.36
CA ILE A 116 24.54 -30.01 -5.55
C ILE A 116 23.33 -29.68 -6.42
N LEU A 117 23.51 -28.95 -7.50
CA LEU A 117 22.41 -28.62 -8.42
C LEU A 117 21.81 -29.89 -9.05
N VAL A 118 22.64 -30.81 -9.49
CA VAL A 118 22.20 -32.10 -10.06
C VAL A 118 21.44 -32.88 -8.99
N ARG A 119 21.99 -33.03 -7.78
CA ARG A 119 21.37 -33.74 -6.66
C ARG A 119 19.97 -33.19 -6.34
N ILE A 120 19.81 -31.85 -6.21
CA ILE A 120 18.53 -31.23 -5.89
C ILE A 120 17.52 -31.34 -7.03
N THR A 121 17.97 -31.34 -8.29
CA THR A 121 17.09 -31.47 -9.45
C THR A 121 16.66 -32.91 -9.74
N THR A 122 17.48 -33.89 -9.37
CA THR A 122 17.22 -35.34 -9.58
C THR A 122 16.51 -36.02 -8.42
N ASP A 123 16.39 -35.38 -7.25
CA ASP A 123 15.74 -35.96 -6.07
C ASP A 123 14.27 -36.30 -6.33
N PRO A 124 13.87 -37.62 -6.19
CA PRO A 124 12.48 -38.06 -6.49
C PRO A 124 11.44 -37.46 -5.54
N THR A 125 11.81 -37.09 -4.33
CA THR A 125 10.92 -36.42 -3.36
C THR A 125 10.55 -35.01 -3.83
N ASN A 126 11.49 -34.32 -4.42
CA ASN A 126 11.27 -33.02 -5.07
C ASN A 126 10.48 -33.18 -6.38
N GLN A 127 10.69 -34.26 -7.13
CA GLN A 127 9.93 -34.56 -8.35
C GLN A 127 8.49 -34.98 -8.07
N ARG A 128 8.20 -35.74 -7.00
CA ARG A 128 6.81 -36.09 -6.60
C ARG A 128 6.03 -34.86 -6.09
N GLN A 129 6.69 -33.95 -5.40
CA GLN A 129 6.10 -32.66 -5.05
C GLN A 129 6.02 -31.71 -6.26
N GLN A 130 6.92 -31.82 -7.21
CA GLN A 130 6.84 -31.14 -8.51
C GLN A 130 5.69 -31.70 -9.36
N LYS A 131 5.49 -33.02 -9.47
CA LYS A 131 4.37 -33.63 -10.23
C LYS A 131 2.99 -33.37 -9.61
N LYS A 132 2.87 -33.29 -8.27
CA LYS A 132 1.62 -32.85 -7.60
C LYS A 132 1.38 -31.34 -7.66
N LYS A 133 2.42 -30.54 -7.92
CA LYS A 133 2.38 -29.06 -8.02
C LYS A 133 2.79 -28.52 -9.40
N SER A 134 3.28 -29.36 -10.33
CA SER A 134 3.78 -28.97 -11.66
C SER A 134 2.68 -28.71 -12.68
N LYS A 135 1.40 -28.82 -12.29
CA LYS A 135 0.33 -28.15 -13.05
C LYS A 135 0.37 -26.62 -12.91
N LYS A 136 1.39 -26.03 -12.28
CA LYS A 136 1.50 -24.60 -11.99
C LYS A 136 2.93 -24.09 -12.23
N GLY A 137 3.28 -23.86 -13.49
CA GLY A 137 4.61 -23.39 -13.91
C GLY A 137 4.95 -21.93 -13.59
N SER A 138 6.21 -21.67 -13.31
CA SER A 138 6.99 -20.52 -13.79
C SER A 138 8.45 -20.64 -13.31
N ASN A 139 9.41 -20.30 -14.14
CA ASN A 139 10.85 -20.31 -13.84
C ASN A 139 11.23 -19.48 -12.59
N SER A 140 10.48 -18.44 -12.26
CA SER A 140 10.71 -17.61 -11.06
C SER A 140 10.37 -18.34 -9.76
N LYS A 141 9.39 -19.28 -9.78
CA LYS A 141 9.07 -20.12 -8.61
C LYS A 141 10.01 -21.32 -8.49
N ALA A 142 10.54 -21.80 -9.60
CA ALA A 142 11.57 -22.85 -9.59
C ALA A 142 12.86 -22.31 -8.94
N SER A 143 13.32 -21.12 -9.33
CA SER A 143 14.45 -20.44 -8.70
C SER A 143 14.22 -20.11 -7.21
N SER A 144 13.00 -19.68 -6.85
CA SER A 144 12.62 -19.41 -5.46
C SER A 144 12.57 -20.70 -4.61
N LYS A 145 12.14 -21.82 -5.17
CA LYS A 145 12.14 -23.12 -4.47
C LYS A 145 13.56 -23.66 -4.35
N LEU A 146 14.34 -23.60 -5.43
CA LEU A 146 15.72 -24.02 -5.45
C LEU A 146 16.53 -23.25 -4.39
N SER A 147 16.37 -21.93 -4.31
CA SER A 147 17.02 -21.16 -3.26
C SER A 147 16.55 -21.54 -1.85
N THR A 148 15.27 -21.87 -1.64
CA THR A 148 14.76 -22.32 -0.34
C THR A 148 15.40 -23.67 0.05
N THR A 149 15.45 -24.63 -0.86
CA THR A 149 16.12 -25.93 -0.63
C THR A 149 17.60 -25.73 -0.36
N LEU A 150 18.28 -24.84 -1.09
CA LEU A 150 19.68 -24.51 -0.84
C LEU A 150 19.91 -23.93 0.56
N PHE A 151 19.01 -23.07 1.05
CA PHE A 151 19.08 -22.55 2.42
C PHE A 151 18.86 -23.66 3.47
N GLU A 152 17.92 -24.56 3.23
CA GLU A 152 17.67 -25.73 4.10
C GLU A 152 18.86 -26.67 4.12
N THR A 153 19.47 -26.98 2.98
CA THR A 153 20.67 -27.81 2.87
C THR A 153 21.87 -27.14 3.57
N TYR A 154 22.04 -25.84 3.42
CA TYR A 154 23.08 -25.06 4.10
C TYR A 154 23.01 -25.19 5.63
N ASP A 155 21.79 -25.20 6.19
CA ASP A 155 21.60 -25.34 7.63
C ASP A 155 21.87 -26.77 8.13
N GLN A 156 21.63 -27.75 7.26
CA GLN A 156 21.77 -29.18 7.62
C GLN A 156 23.20 -29.73 7.46
N THR A 157 23.98 -29.15 6.55
CA THR A 157 25.35 -29.64 6.30
C THR A 157 26.37 -28.97 7.23
N GLU A 158 27.34 -29.75 7.72
CA GLU A 158 28.50 -29.24 8.45
C GLU A 158 29.77 -29.16 7.57
N ASP A 159 29.71 -29.74 6.38
CA ASP A 159 30.84 -29.73 5.44
C ASP A 159 31.09 -28.31 4.93
N LYS A 160 32.33 -27.84 5.16
CA LYS A 160 32.79 -26.51 4.76
C LYS A 160 32.72 -26.28 3.25
N LEU A 161 33.14 -27.29 2.46
CA LEU A 161 33.14 -27.21 1.00
C LEU A 161 31.70 -27.14 0.48
N GLU A 162 30.79 -27.95 1.00
CA GLU A 162 29.40 -27.95 0.61
C GLU A 162 28.73 -26.60 0.97
N ARG A 163 28.98 -26.05 2.17
CA ARG A 163 28.52 -24.72 2.56
C ARG A 163 29.03 -23.62 1.63
N CYS A 164 30.30 -23.64 1.26
CA CYS A 164 30.90 -22.70 0.32
C CYS A 164 30.28 -22.82 -1.08
N ALA A 165 30.05 -24.04 -1.56
CA ALA A 165 29.41 -24.31 -2.83
C ALA A 165 27.93 -23.80 -2.87
N ILE A 166 27.17 -24.03 -1.79
CA ILE A 166 25.80 -23.49 -1.66
C ILE A 166 25.82 -21.97 -1.63
N THR A 167 26.75 -21.35 -0.90
CA THR A 167 26.92 -19.89 -0.85
C THR A 167 27.23 -19.33 -2.24
N TYR A 168 28.13 -19.99 -2.98
CA TYR A 168 28.46 -19.65 -4.36
C TYR A 168 27.20 -19.67 -5.26
N LEU A 169 26.39 -20.72 -5.17
CA LEU A 169 25.14 -20.85 -5.91
C LEU A 169 24.15 -19.73 -5.55
N LEU A 170 23.92 -19.50 -4.27
CA LEU A 170 23.00 -18.46 -3.81
C LEU A 170 23.46 -17.05 -4.23
N LYS A 171 24.77 -16.78 -4.19
CA LYS A 171 25.37 -15.53 -4.67
C LYS A 171 25.14 -15.31 -6.17
N ASN A 172 25.21 -16.36 -6.98
CA ASN A 172 25.11 -16.33 -8.44
C ASN A 172 23.72 -16.72 -8.97
N ASN A 173 22.64 -16.51 -8.16
CA ASN A 173 21.27 -16.84 -8.55
C ASN A 173 21.04 -18.31 -8.95
N CYS A 174 21.67 -19.22 -8.23
CA CYS A 174 21.62 -20.67 -8.46
C CYS A 174 22.20 -21.08 -9.83
N GLN A 175 23.22 -20.39 -10.30
CA GLN A 175 23.95 -20.71 -11.51
C GLN A 175 25.45 -20.81 -11.24
N VAL A 176 26.12 -21.69 -11.96
CA VAL A 176 27.59 -21.75 -11.97
C VAL A 176 28.06 -20.93 -13.17
N THR A 177 28.96 -19.97 -12.92
CA THR A 177 29.54 -19.07 -13.94
C THR A 177 31.04 -19.27 -13.98
N GLU A 178 31.62 -19.21 -15.19
CA GLU A 178 33.06 -19.24 -15.39
C GLU A 178 33.70 -17.85 -15.27
N GLU A 179 32.86 -16.79 -15.25
CA GLU A 179 33.32 -15.41 -15.14
C GLU A 179 34.01 -15.17 -13.79
N GLU A 180 35.10 -14.42 -13.81
CA GLU A 180 35.76 -13.93 -12.59
C GLU A 180 34.92 -12.89 -11.88
N GLU A 181 34.95 -12.91 -10.55
CA GLU A 181 34.21 -11.95 -9.74
C GLU A 181 34.87 -10.56 -9.80
N ASP A 182 34.12 -9.54 -10.16
CA ASP A 182 34.53 -8.15 -10.03
C ASP A 182 34.40 -7.72 -8.57
N GLU A 183 35.51 -7.64 -7.84
CA GLU A 183 35.59 -7.29 -6.42
C GLU A 183 34.89 -5.96 -6.11
N LYS A 184 35.01 -4.96 -6.98
CA LYS A 184 34.37 -3.65 -6.79
C LYS A 184 32.85 -3.76 -6.87
N LYS A 185 32.34 -4.58 -7.79
CA LYS A 185 30.89 -4.83 -7.90
C LYS A 185 30.38 -5.66 -6.73
N PHE A 186 31.18 -6.62 -6.25
CA PHE A 186 30.84 -7.42 -5.08
C PHE A 186 30.77 -6.54 -3.82
N ALA A 187 31.81 -5.76 -3.53
CA ALA A 187 31.86 -4.84 -2.40
C ALA A 187 30.68 -3.88 -2.40
N LEU A 188 30.35 -3.30 -3.56
CA LEU A 188 29.18 -2.41 -3.70
C LEU A 188 27.86 -3.15 -3.43
N ARG A 189 27.73 -4.41 -3.88
CA ARG A 189 26.54 -5.24 -3.63
C ARG A 189 26.38 -5.56 -2.14
N ARG A 190 27.48 -5.90 -1.46
CA ARG A 190 27.51 -6.15 -0.02
C ARG A 190 27.15 -4.90 0.77
N ARG A 191 27.80 -3.77 0.47
CA ARG A 191 27.54 -2.49 1.13
C ARG A 191 26.10 -2.02 0.98
N LYS A 192 25.51 -2.22 -0.20
CA LYS A 192 24.09 -1.95 -0.43
C LYS A 192 23.17 -2.74 0.51
N LYS A 193 23.50 -4.00 0.81
CA LYS A 193 22.71 -4.83 1.73
C LYS A 193 22.89 -4.41 3.18
N GLU A 194 24.08 -4.03 3.58
CA GLU A 194 24.37 -3.48 4.91
C GLU A 194 23.53 -2.22 5.16
N LYS A 195 23.56 -1.26 4.24
CA LYS A 195 22.75 -0.04 4.32
C LYS A 195 21.24 -0.33 4.35
N GLU A 196 20.78 -1.33 3.63
CA GLU A 196 19.38 -1.73 3.66
C GLU A 196 18.99 -2.29 5.04
N ILE A 197 19.86 -3.07 5.68
CA ILE A 197 19.66 -3.61 7.03
C ILE A 197 19.69 -2.49 8.08
N GLU A 198 20.71 -1.63 8.06
CA GLU A 198 20.83 -0.47 8.95
C GLU A 198 19.53 0.34 8.96
N ARG A 199 19.05 0.69 7.79
CA ARG A 199 17.82 1.47 7.65
C ARG A 199 16.56 0.74 8.14
N LEU A 200 16.46 -0.56 7.92
CA LEU A 200 15.33 -1.35 8.43
C LEU A 200 15.36 -1.38 9.96
N LYS A 201 16.56 -1.52 10.58
CA LYS A 201 16.75 -1.45 12.03
C LYS A 201 16.36 -0.08 12.60
N GLU A 202 16.78 1.02 11.97
CA GLU A 202 16.36 2.38 12.34
C GLU A 202 14.83 2.54 12.28
N GLN A 203 14.19 1.98 11.24
CA GLN A 203 12.74 2.03 11.11
C GLN A 203 12.00 1.18 12.14
N LEU A 204 12.60 0.10 12.63
CA LEU A 204 12.06 -0.69 13.74
C LEU A 204 12.12 0.12 15.05
N ALA A 205 13.24 0.77 15.31
CA ALA A 205 13.46 1.50 16.56
C ALA A 205 12.62 2.80 16.69
N SER A 206 12.26 3.45 15.58
CA SER A 206 11.86 4.87 15.61
C SER A 206 10.37 5.18 15.51
N ARG A 207 9.46 4.20 15.41
CA ARG A 207 8.08 4.50 14.98
C ARG A 207 6.99 3.77 15.77
N MET A 208 6.72 4.24 16.98
CA MET A 208 5.45 3.89 17.65
C MET A 208 4.27 4.74 17.13
N PRO A 209 3.04 4.21 17.11
CA PRO A 209 1.86 5.03 16.91
C PRO A 209 1.78 6.14 17.97
N HIS A 210 1.56 7.36 17.53
CA HIS A 210 1.45 8.52 18.40
C HIS A 210 0.23 9.36 18.05
N GLY A 211 -0.20 10.18 19.00
CA GLY A 211 -1.33 11.07 18.85
C GLY A 211 -1.10 12.22 17.88
N ARG A 212 -2.08 13.11 17.81
CA ARG A 212 -2.05 14.36 17.02
C ARG A 212 -2.10 15.55 17.95
N ASP A 213 -1.36 16.58 17.60
CA ASP A 213 -1.32 17.83 18.36
C ASP A 213 -2.16 18.90 17.66
N LEU A 214 -3.39 19.11 18.14
CA LEU A 214 -4.32 20.05 17.55
C LEU A 214 -3.90 21.50 17.76
N THR A 215 -3.22 21.80 18.88
CA THR A 215 -2.83 23.14 19.29
C THR A 215 -1.48 23.56 18.71
N GLY A 216 -0.64 22.58 18.38
CA GLY A 216 0.74 22.80 17.99
C GLY A 216 1.67 23.13 19.18
N GLU A 217 1.16 23.09 20.43
CA GLU A 217 1.92 23.42 21.64
C GLU A 217 3.11 22.47 21.87
N GLN A 218 2.93 21.18 21.63
CA GLN A 218 4.02 20.20 21.75
C GLN A 218 5.19 20.53 20.80
N TRP A 219 4.87 21.02 19.61
CA TRP A 219 5.89 21.46 18.67
C TRP A 219 6.57 22.75 19.13
N LEU A 220 5.82 23.70 19.66
CA LEU A 220 6.37 24.93 20.25
C LEU A 220 7.26 24.62 21.45
N GLN A 221 6.86 23.72 22.34
CA GLN A 221 7.69 23.27 23.46
C GLN A 221 8.97 22.60 22.97
N THR A 222 8.89 21.74 21.94
CA THR A 222 10.07 21.11 21.33
C THR A 222 11.02 22.17 20.77
N LEU A 223 10.50 23.20 20.11
CA LEU A 223 11.31 24.32 19.62
C LEU A 223 11.95 25.12 20.75
N LEU A 224 11.21 25.42 21.83
CA LEU A 224 11.74 26.13 23.00
C LEU A 224 12.86 25.33 23.65
N ILE A 225 12.66 24.04 23.90
CA ILE A 225 13.73 23.17 24.44
C ILE A 225 14.93 23.16 23.48
N ALA A 226 14.71 23.12 22.19
CA ALA A 226 15.75 23.11 21.18
C ALA A 226 16.56 24.42 21.14
N THR A 227 15.95 25.55 21.50
CA THR A 227 16.66 26.86 21.58
C THR A 227 17.38 27.09 22.90
N THR A 228 16.98 26.39 23.96
CA THR A 228 17.53 26.57 25.31
C THR A 228 18.52 25.48 25.72
N THR A 229 18.49 24.33 25.08
CA THR A 229 19.34 23.18 25.42
C THR A 229 20.39 22.94 24.35
N VAL A 230 21.66 23.05 24.72
CA VAL A 230 22.81 22.70 23.85
C VAL A 230 23.20 21.26 24.16
N PRO A 231 23.13 20.33 23.20
CA PRO A 231 23.53 18.94 23.43
C PRO A 231 25.02 18.86 23.76
N GLN A 232 25.35 18.11 24.82
CA GLN A 232 26.72 17.93 25.29
C GLN A 232 27.38 16.63 24.78
N SER A 233 26.59 15.72 24.20
CA SER A 233 27.06 14.46 23.62
C SER A 233 26.50 14.20 22.22
N GLU A 234 27.13 13.31 21.43
CA GLU A 234 26.63 12.90 20.12
C GLU A 234 25.25 12.20 20.22
N GLU A 235 25.00 11.45 21.27
CA GLU A 235 23.73 10.78 21.52
C GLU A 235 22.62 11.78 21.83
N GLU A 236 22.91 12.80 22.65
CA GLU A 236 21.98 13.90 22.92
C GLU A 236 21.70 14.72 21.67
N ALA A 237 22.73 15.02 20.87
CA ALA A 237 22.57 15.73 19.60
C ALA A 237 21.70 14.95 18.62
N HIS A 238 21.86 13.62 18.54
CA HIS A 238 21.04 12.77 17.71
C HIS A 238 19.58 12.69 18.22
N SER A 239 19.39 12.57 19.53
CA SER A 239 18.08 12.59 20.18
C SER A 239 17.37 13.93 19.95
N TRP A 240 18.08 15.03 20.12
CA TRP A 240 17.62 16.39 19.89
C TRP A 240 17.21 16.63 18.42
N GLN A 241 18.06 16.27 17.46
CA GLN A 241 17.71 16.32 16.04
C GLN A 241 16.51 15.45 15.68
N SER A 242 16.45 14.26 16.25
CA SER A 242 15.32 13.33 16.06
C SER A 242 14.01 13.92 16.58
N SER A 243 14.00 14.61 17.70
CA SER A 243 12.81 15.27 18.26
C SER A 243 12.36 16.47 17.43
N LEU A 244 13.28 17.28 16.92
CA LEU A 244 13.00 18.39 16.01
C LEU A 244 12.39 17.93 14.68
N LEU A 245 12.80 16.78 14.18
CA LEU A 245 12.27 16.20 12.95
C LEU A 245 10.91 15.53 13.13
N LYS A 246 10.44 15.29 14.36
CA LYS A 246 9.13 14.73 14.68
C LYS A 246 8.05 15.79 14.65
N LYS A 247 7.75 16.34 13.47
CA LYS A 247 6.57 17.20 13.33
C LYS A 247 5.30 16.37 13.60
N ILE A 248 4.61 16.69 14.70
CA ILE A 248 3.34 16.09 15.05
C ILE A 248 2.27 16.65 14.12
N ASN A 249 1.37 15.78 13.64
CA ASN A 249 0.30 16.18 12.74
C ASN A 249 -0.77 16.95 13.53
N SER A 250 -1.14 18.15 13.07
CA SER A 250 -2.18 18.99 13.67
C SER A 250 -3.58 18.76 13.09
N ILE A 251 -3.72 17.94 12.03
CA ILE A 251 -5.02 17.63 11.44
C ILE A 251 -5.77 16.68 12.38
N PRO A 252 -7.03 16.97 12.78
CA PRO A 252 -7.80 16.09 13.66
C PRO A 252 -7.97 14.67 13.12
N PHE A 253 -8.12 13.69 14.02
CA PHE A 253 -8.47 12.33 13.61
C PHE A 253 -9.85 12.28 12.97
N PRO A 254 -10.04 11.46 11.91
CA PRO A 254 -11.33 11.29 11.27
C PRO A 254 -12.31 10.54 12.17
N VAL A 255 -13.60 10.73 11.92
CA VAL A 255 -14.68 9.94 12.50
C VAL A 255 -15.22 8.96 11.47
N GLN A 256 -15.22 7.67 11.81
CA GLN A 256 -15.70 6.59 10.97
C GLN A 256 -17.19 6.34 11.17
N PHE A 257 -17.93 6.15 10.09
CA PHE A 257 -19.34 5.79 10.05
C PHE A 257 -19.46 4.49 9.26
N THR A 258 -19.48 3.36 9.95
CA THR A 258 -19.42 2.02 9.34
C THR A 258 -20.81 1.42 9.11
N SER A 259 -21.83 1.95 9.78
CA SER A 259 -23.22 1.52 9.60
C SER A 259 -23.96 2.41 8.61
N LYS A 260 -24.82 1.82 7.79
CA LYS A 260 -25.72 2.55 6.90
C LYS A 260 -26.72 3.43 7.68
N GLU A 261 -27.01 3.07 8.91
CA GLU A 261 -27.95 3.78 9.78
C GLU A 261 -27.33 5.02 10.41
N ASP A 262 -25.99 5.12 10.39
CA ASP A 262 -25.28 6.29 10.93
C ASP A 262 -25.36 7.52 10.03
N LEU A 263 -25.81 7.38 8.77
CA LEU A 263 -25.88 8.42 7.76
C LEU A 263 -27.31 8.52 7.23
N ILE A 264 -28.02 9.58 7.59
CA ILE A 264 -29.37 9.86 7.09
C ILE A 264 -29.28 10.89 5.97
N TRP A 265 -29.68 10.47 4.78
CA TRP A 265 -29.62 11.30 3.57
C TRP A 265 -30.97 11.93 3.26
N SER A 266 -30.94 13.19 2.83
CA SER A 266 -32.12 13.97 2.44
C SER A 266 -31.79 14.95 1.32
N LYS A 267 -32.81 15.63 0.81
CA LYS A 267 -32.65 16.83 -0.03
C LYS A 267 -33.23 18.02 0.72
N ASN A 268 -32.59 19.18 0.61
CA ASN A 268 -33.13 20.44 1.11
C ASN A 268 -34.16 21.04 0.12
N GLN A 269 -34.77 22.18 0.48
CA GLN A 269 -35.74 22.90 -0.34
C GLN A 269 -35.16 23.29 -1.71
N ASN A 270 -33.85 23.51 -1.80
CA ASN A 270 -33.15 23.86 -3.05
C ASN A 270 -32.72 22.61 -3.86
N GLY A 271 -33.19 21.41 -3.50
CA GLY A 271 -32.88 20.18 -4.19
C GLY A 271 -31.44 19.66 -3.94
N ARG A 272 -30.66 20.32 -3.04
CA ARG A 272 -29.31 19.89 -2.73
C ARG A 272 -29.29 18.69 -1.77
N ILE A 273 -28.31 17.83 -1.96
CA ILE A 273 -28.11 16.65 -1.13
C ILE A 273 -27.59 17.05 0.23
N CYS A 274 -28.23 16.55 1.26
CA CYS A 274 -27.86 16.77 2.66
C CYS A 274 -27.65 15.45 3.37
N VAL A 275 -26.82 15.47 4.42
CA VAL A 275 -26.55 14.33 5.29
C VAL A 275 -26.60 14.75 6.76
N LYS A 276 -27.27 13.95 7.58
CA LYS A 276 -27.26 14.02 9.03
C LYS A 276 -26.44 12.83 9.56
N PHE A 277 -25.53 13.10 10.47
CA PHE A 277 -24.64 12.09 11.04
C PHE A 277 -25.13 11.69 12.44
N SER A 278 -25.18 10.39 12.71
CA SER A 278 -25.46 9.89 14.06
C SER A 278 -24.41 10.41 15.06
N GLY A 279 -24.88 11.03 16.14
CA GLY A 279 -24.00 11.59 17.18
C GLY A 279 -23.55 13.04 16.95
N LEU A 280 -23.99 13.70 15.89
CA LEU A 280 -23.78 15.14 15.68
C LEU A 280 -25.05 15.98 15.94
N GLY A 281 -25.97 15.48 16.75
CA GLY A 281 -27.21 16.17 17.09
C GLY A 281 -28.13 16.36 15.89
N GLU A 282 -28.81 17.50 15.83
CA GLU A 282 -29.75 17.84 14.78
C GLU A 282 -29.09 18.52 13.55
N HIS A 283 -27.74 18.61 13.54
CA HIS A 283 -27.04 19.27 12.45
C HIS A 283 -27.17 18.49 11.14
N ILE A 284 -27.66 19.19 10.11
CA ILE A 284 -27.76 18.69 8.74
C ILE A 284 -26.70 19.39 7.90
N PHE A 285 -25.84 18.61 7.25
CA PHE A 285 -24.75 19.11 6.42
C PHE A 285 -25.13 19.05 4.96
N GLU A 286 -25.01 20.16 4.26
CA GLU A 286 -25.15 20.22 2.82
C GLU A 286 -23.89 19.67 2.14
N VAL A 287 -24.04 18.75 1.18
CA VAL A 287 -22.95 18.07 0.52
C VAL A 287 -22.57 18.82 -0.77
N TYR A 288 -21.36 19.36 -0.78
CA TYR A 288 -20.76 19.93 -1.98
C TYR A 288 -19.84 18.90 -2.62
N CYS A 289 -20.17 18.45 -3.83
CA CYS A 289 -19.35 17.50 -4.56
C CYS A 289 -19.11 17.94 -6.00
N ASP A 290 -18.03 17.42 -6.62
CA ASP A 290 -17.77 17.60 -8.04
C ASP A 290 -18.93 17.01 -8.87
N ARG A 291 -19.31 17.67 -9.97
CA ARG A 291 -20.30 17.18 -10.94
C ARG A 291 -20.03 15.74 -11.38
N ARG A 292 -18.76 15.33 -11.41
CA ARG A 292 -18.33 13.96 -11.74
C ARG A 292 -18.75 12.91 -10.70
N GLN A 293 -19.01 13.32 -9.47
CA GLN A 293 -19.41 12.43 -8.36
C GLN A 293 -20.89 12.55 -8.02
N LEU A 294 -21.54 13.63 -8.43
CA LEU A 294 -22.93 13.94 -8.08
C LEU A 294 -23.89 12.80 -8.44
N HIS A 295 -23.73 12.20 -9.61
CA HIS A 295 -24.58 11.11 -10.08
C HIS A 295 -24.57 9.87 -9.16
N TRP A 296 -23.46 9.59 -8.45
CA TRP A 296 -23.40 8.51 -7.47
C TRP A 296 -24.30 8.77 -6.27
N PHE A 297 -24.25 10.00 -5.74
CA PHE A 297 -25.09 10.41 -4.61
C PHE A 297 -26.57 10.50 -5.00
N GLN A 298 -26.87 10.94 -6.21
CA GLN A 298 -28.24 10.96 -6.73
C GLN A 298 -28.82 9.55 -6.80
N ARG A 299 -28.11 8.61 -7.40
CA ARG A 299 -28.52 7.20 -7.46
C ARG A 299 -28.70 6.59 -6.07
N PHE A 300 -27.79 6.88 -5.15
CA PHE A 300 -27.89 6.42 -3.78
C PHE A 300 -29.19 6.90 -3.11
N LEU A 301 -29.55 8.17 -3.28
CA LEU A 301 -30.80 8.72 -2.76
C LEU A 301 -32.05 8.10 -3.39
N GLU A 302 -32.04 7.90 -4.70
CA GLU A 302 -33.14 7.24 -5.42
C GLU A 302 -33.37 5.83 -4.89
N ASP A 303 -32.31 5.04 -4.74
CA ASP A 303 -32.39 3.70 -4.17
C ASP A 303 -32.90 3.70 -2.73
N GLN A 304 -32.48 4.67 -1.91
CA GLN A 304 -32.99 4.82 -0.54
C GLN A 304 -34.48 5.17 -0.50
N GLN A 305 -34.97 5.99 -1.43
CA GLN A 305 -36.38 6.33 -1.56
C GLN A 305 -37.21 5.11 -1.96
N ILE A 306 -36.77 4.35 -2.98
CA ILE A 306 -37.41 3.12 -3.42
C ILE A 306 -37.47 2.11 -2.25
N LYS A 307 -36.39 1.97 -1.48
CA LYS A 307 -36.38 1.09 -0.31
C LYS A 307 -37.39 1.51 0.77
N ARG A 308 -37.58 2.81 0.97
CA ARG A 308 -38.53 3.32 1.98
C ARG A 308 -39.98 3.16 1.54
N SER A 309 -40.26 3.27 0.24
CA SER A 309 -41.61 3.12 -0.32
C SER A 309 -42.02 1.68 -0.53
N GLY A 310 -41.08 0.77 -0.68
CA GLY A 310 -41.32 -0.67 -0.91
C GLY A 310 -41.06 -1.53 0.33
N LYS A 311 -42.05 -2.26 0.81
CA LYS A 311 -41.84 -3.22 1.90
C LYS A 311 -40.93 -4.38 1.43
N ASP A 312 -39.68 -4.36 1.83
CA ASP A 312 -38.74 -5.50 1.87
C ASP A 312 -38.27 -6.14 0.54
N HIS A 313 -38.63 -5.60 -0.62
CA HIS A 313 -38.44 -6.33 -1.87
C HIS A 313 -37.00 -6.30 -2.47
N TYR A 314 -36.16 -5.32 -2.18
CA TYR A 314 -34.93 -5.10 -2.93
C TYR A 314 -33.71 -4.90 -2.03
N SER A 315 -33.27 -5.92 -1.32
CA SER A 315 -32.17 -5.77 -0.36
C SER A 315 -30.78 -5.94 -0.94
N SER A 316 -30.61 -6.77 -1.98
CA SER A 316 -29.29 -7.15 -2.49
C SER A 316 -28.74 -6.23 -3.58
N GLY A 317 -29.60 -5.70 -4.44
CA GLY A 317 -29.23 -4.80 -5.54
C GLY A 317 -29.18 -3.32 -5.16
N LEU A 318 -29.37 -2.98 -3.89
CA LEU A 318 -29.39 -1.60 -3.42
C LEU A 318 -28.01 -0.95 -3.55
N PHE A 319 -27.96 0.15 -4.29
CA PHE A 319 -26.76 0.99 -4.35
C PHE A 319 -26.59 1.74 -3.04
N THR A 320 -25.75 1.23 -2.17
CA THR A 320 -25.53 1.77 -0.83
C THR A 320 -24.07 2.13 -0.61
N LEU A 321 -23.85 3.08 0.32
CA LEU A 321 -22.53 3.36 0.82
C LEU A 321 -22.07 2.20 1.73
N CYS A 322 -20.88 1.67 1.48
CA CYS A 322 -20.30 0.62 2.33
C CYS A 322 -19.82 1.21 3.65
N SER A 323 -19.24 2.42 3.62
CA SER A 323 -18.80 3.16 4.80
C SER A 323 -18.68 4.64 4.49
N GLY A 324 -18.77 5.48 5.51
CA GLY A 324 -18.46 6.91 5.47
C GLY A 324 -17.33 7.25 6.44
N CYS A 325 -16.50 8.21 6.08
CA CYS A 325 -15.45 8.75 6.92
C CYS A 325 -15.45 10.27 6.82
N LEU A 326 -15.68 10.94 7.94
CA LEU A 326 -15.66 12.39 8.02
C LEU A 326 -14.27 12.84 8.50
N ALA A 327 -13.54 13.53 7.64
CA ALA A 327 -12.15 13.90 7.89
C ALA A 327 -11.86 15.35 7.49
N TRP A 328 -10.84 15.94 8.10
CA TRP A 328 -10.31 17.23 7.70
C TRP A 328 -9.29 17.07 6.58
N GLN A 329 -9.37 17.94 5.60
CA GLN A 329 -8.43 17.98 4.47
C GLN A 329 -7.83 19.37 4.38
N GLU A 330 -6.51 19.45 4.21
CA GLU A 330 -5.82 20.73 4.01
C GLU A 330 -6.41 21.50 2.84
N ASN A 331 -6.67 22.80 3.03
CA ASN A 331 -7.08 23.70 1.97
C ASN A 331 -5.86 24.08 1.14
N GLU A 332 -5.70 23.44 -0.02
CA GLU A 332 -4.68 23.83 -0.99
C GLU A 332 -5.09 25.18 -1.64
N GLY A 333 -4.39 26.26 -1.34
CA GLY A 333 -4.32 27.41 -2.23
C GLY A 333 -5.21 28.63 -1.94
N ARG A 334 -5.83 28.77 -0.77
CA ARG A 334 -6.39 30.08 -0.35
C ARG A 334 -5.79 30.48 0.98
N GLY A 335 -4.91 31.48 0.93
CA GLY A 335 -4.49 32.19 2.14
C GLY A 335 -5.75 32.62 2.89
N VAL A 336 -5.79 32.35 4.18
CA VAL A 336 -6.88 32.79 5.08
C VAL A 336 -6.95 34.30 5.02
N ARG A 337 -7.91 34.85 4.29
CA ARG A 337 -8.28 36.26 4.37
C ARG A 337 -9.23 36.40 5.57
N GLY A 338 -8.75 37.01 6.63
CA GLY A 338 -9.57 37.41 7.78
C GLY A 338 -9.05 36.84 9.09
N SER A 339 -8.90 37.70 10.08
CA SER A 339 -8.63 37.52 11.53
C SER A 339 -8.28 36.09 12.01
N ALA A 340 -7.16 35.58 11.52
CA ALA A 340 -6.70 34.21 11.82
C ALA A 340 -6.05 34.07 13.20
N ALA A 341 -5.96 35.15 13.99
CA ALA A 341 -5.29 35.14 15.29
C ALA A 341 -6.03 34.36 16.40
N THR A 342 -7.30 34.00 16.17
CA THR A 342 -8.15 33.29 17.16
C THR A 342 -8.74 31.98 16.67
N ALA A 343 -8.52 31.59 15.40
CA ALA A 343 -9.07 30.34 14.89
C ALA A 343 -8.13 29.16 15.21
N ALA A 344 -8.67 28.10 15.80
CA ALA A 344 -7.94 26.86 16.00
C ALA A 344 -7.39 26.33 14.66
N LEU A 345 -6.16 25.78 14.68
CA LEU A 345 -5.42 25.36 13.49
C LEU A 345 -6.22 24.48 12.52
N TRP A 346 -7.11 23.65 13.04
CA TRP A 346 -7.98 22.77 12.21
C TRP A 346 -9.17 23.49 11.57
N ASN A 347 -9.56 24.68 12.02
CA ASN A 347 -10.69 25.42 11.45
C ASN A 347 -10.38 25.96 10.05
N VAL A 348 -9.11 25.99 9.65
CA VAL A 348 -8.69 26.39 8.30
C VAL A 348 -8.78 25.23 7.29
N HIS A 349 -9.05 24.00 7.76
CA HIS A 349 -9.16 22.81 6.93
C HIS A 349 -10.60 22.58 6.45
N ARG A 350 -10.73 21.97 5.27
CA ARG A 350 -12.03 21.57 4.72
C ARG A 350 -12.49 20.28 5.39
N LEU A 351 -13.73 20.26 5.85
CA LEU A 351 -14.38 19.03 6.29
C LEU A 351 -14.84 18.24 5.05
N THR A 352 -14.38 17.01 4.91
CA THR A 352 -14.63 16.18 3.73
C THR A 352 -15.20 14.84 4.14
N LEU A 353 -16.32 14.46 3.49
CA LEU A 353 -16.93 13.15 3.64
C LEU A 353 -16.37 12.20 2.56
N TYR A 354 -15.65 11.18 2.98
CA TYR A 354 -15.22 10.09 2.12
C TYR A 354 -16.22 8.94 2.21
N CYS A 355 -16.75 8.52 1.07
CA CYS A 355 -17.71 7.43 0.98
C CYS A 355 -17.13 6.30 0.14
N SER A 356 -17.24 5.07 0.67
CA SER A 356 -16.94 3.86 -0.09
C SER A 356 -18.23 3.29 -0.67
N LEU A 357 -18.19 2.88 -1.93
CA LEU A 357 -19.34 2.31 -2.62
C LEU A 357 -18.91 1.20 -3.56
N ASP A 358 -19.81 0.24 -3.81
CA ASP A 358 -19.60 -0.80 -4.81
C ASP A 358 -20.16 -0.36 -6.16
N THR A 359 -19.28 -0.04 -7.10
CA THR A 359 -19.65 0.44 -8.44
C THR A 359 -20.30 -0.63 -9.32
N ARG A 360 -20.19 -1.92 -8.97
CA ARG A 360 -20.84 -3.02 -9.69
C ARG A 360 -22.36 -2.89 -9.67
N LEU A 361 -22.91 -2.38 -8.56
CA LEU A 361 -24.36 -2.15 -8.39
C LEU A 361 -24.95 -1.06 -9.29
N TRP A 362 -24.15 -0.45 -10.14
CA TRP A 362 -24.60 0.56 -11.11
C TRP A 362 -25.29 -0.03 -12.33
N THR A 363 -25.03 -1.29 -12.69
CA THR A 363 -25.52 -1.96 -13.89
C THR A 363 -26.23 -3.28 -13.56
N ILE A 364 -27.09 -3.78 -14.46
CA ILE A 364 -27.77 -5.08 -14.30
C ILE A 364 -26.74 -6.19 -14.11
N GLU A 365 -25.79 -6.33 -15.02
CA GLU A 365 -24.80 -7.40 -15.04
C GLU A 365 -23.89 -7.37 -13.79
N GLY A 366 -23.51 -6.17 -13.36
CA GLY A 366 -22.74 -6.00 -12.13
C GLY A 366 -23.56 -6.32 -10.87
N THR A 367 -24.86 -6.00 -10.87
CA THR A 367 -25.79 -6.33 -9.78
C THR A 367 -26.01 -7.85 -9.70
N GLU A 368 -26.17 -8.52 -10.83
CA GLU A 368 -26.27 -9.99 -10.91
C GLU A 368 -25.00 -10.66 -10.36
N THR A 369 -23.82 -10.19 -10.76
CA THR A 369 -22.56 -10.69 -10.22
C THR A 369 -22.48 -10.56 -8.69
N VAL A 370 -22.84 -9.38 -8.15
CA VAL A 370 -22.86 -9.17 -6.70
C VAL A 370 -23.90 -10.05 -6.01
N SER A 371 -25.06 -10.25 -6.64
CA SER A 371 -26.12 -11.13 -6.12
C SER A 371 -25.66 -12.59 -6.06
N GLN A 372 -25.00 -13.06 -7.11
CA GLN A 372 -24.42 -14.41 -7.16
C GLN A 372 -23.32 -14.61 -6.10
N ASP A 373 -22.38 -13.66 -5.98
CA ASP A 373 -21.32 -13.68 -4.96
C ASP A 373 -21.94 -13.79 -3.54
N LYS A 374 -22.93 -12.95 -3.25
CA LYS A 374 -23.63 -12.96 -1.94
C LYS A 374 -24.43 -14.23 -1.72
N ALA A 375 -25.12 -14.74 -2.74
CA ALA A 375 -25.86 -15.99 -2.67
C ALA A 375 -24.93 -17.16 -2.34
N ALA A 376 -23.78 -17.24 -3.00
CA ALA A 376 -22.77 -18.27 -2.74
C ALA A 376 -22.21 -18.17 -1.30
N GLU A 377 -21.94 -16.96 -0.80
CA GLU A 377 -21.47 -16.74 0.57
C GLU A 377 -22.51 -17.16 1.61
N VAL A 378 -23.77 -16.73 1.43
CA VAL A 378 -24.88 -17.05 2.33
C VAL A 378 -25.20 -18.55 2.30
N ALA A 379 -25.19 -19.18 1.13
CA ALA A 379 -25.38 -20.63 0.98
C ALA A 379 -24.28 -21.41 1.74
N LYS A 380 -23.02 -21.01 1.60
CA LYS A 380 -21.90 -21.61 2.34
C LYS A 380 -22.06 -21.52 3.86
N GLU A 381 -22.55 -20.39 4.35
CA GLU A 381 -22.84 -20.24 5.78
C GLU A 381 -24.03 -21.09 6.24
N LEU A 382 -25.08 -21.17 5.43
CA LEU A 382 -26.24 -22.03 5.68
C LEU A 382 -25.83 -23.50 5.81
N THR A 383 -25.06 -24.01 4.85
CA THR A 383 -24.53 -25.38 4.86
C THR A 383 -23.73 -25.64 6.14
N LYS A 384 -22.81 -24.73 6.51
CA LYS A 384 -22.04 -24.86 7.75
C LYS A 384 -22.90 -24.88 9.02
N MET A 385 -24.03 -24.17 9.04
CA MET A 385 -24.95 -24.20 10.18
C MET A 385 -25.77 -25.49 10.20
N GLN A 386 -26.17 -26.00 9.04
CA GLN A 386 -26.88 -27.29 8.92
C GLN A 386 -26.00 -28.48 9.32
N GLU A 387 -24.71 -28.45 8.97
CA GLU A 387 -23.72 -29.47 9.36
C GLU A 387 -23.47 -29.53 10.87
N LYS A 388 -23.77 -28.47 11.63
CA LYS A 388 -23.59 -28.43 13.08
C LYS A 388 -24.63 -29.24 13.88
N GLY A 389 -25.73 -29.65 13.26
CA GLY A 389 -26.78 -30.43 13.92
C GLY A 389 -27.62 -29.60 14.90
N ASP A 390 -27.48 -29.82 16.20
CA ASP A 390 -28.28 -29.14 17.21
C ASP A 390 -28.02 -27.65 17.28
N LEU A 391 -28.99 -26.87 16.83
CA LEU A 391 -28.93 -25.41 16.80
C LEU A 391 -29.71 -24.83 18.01
N ASN A 392 -29.07 -23.92 18.72
CA ASN A 392 -29.78 -23.15 19.75
C ASN A 392 -30.79 -22.15 19.12
N PRO A 393 -31.74 -21.57 19.89
CA PRO A 393 -32.80 -20.69 19.36
C PRO A 393 -32.25 -19.47 18.60
N ASN A 394 -31.12 -18.91 19.04
CA ASN A 394 -30.48 -17.79 18.36
C ASN A 394 -29.88 -18.18 16.99
N GLN A 395 -29.29 -19.38 16.89
CA GLN A 395 -28.78 -19.94 15.66
C GLN A 395 -29.90 -20.30 14.68
N GLN A 396 -31.04 -20.84 15.18
CA GLN A 396 -32.21 -21.07 14.35
C GLN A 396 -32.78 -19.78 13.76
N ASN A 397 -32.87 -18.72 14.56
CA ASN A 397 -33.27 -17.40 14.07
C ASN A 397 -32.27 -16.81 13.06
N TYR A 398 -30.98 -17.11 13.23
CA TYR A 398 -29.95 -16.72 12.25
C TYR A 398 -30.13 -17.47 10.92
N VAL A 399 -30.37 -18.79 10.95
CA VAL A 399 -30.66 -19.60 9.76
C VAL A 399 -31.91 -19.09 9.03
N LYS A 400 -33.00 -18.78 9.75
CA LYS A 400 -34.21 -18.17 9.16
C LYS A 400 -33.89 -16.86 8.43
N ARG A 401 -33.05 -16.01 9.04
CA ARG A 401 -32.61 -14.76 8.38
C ARG A 401 -31.77 -15.00 7.14
N LEU A 402 -30.86 -15.97 7.15
CA LEU A 402 -30.04 -16.33 5.99
C LEU A 402 -30.92 -16.85 4.84
N SER A 403 -31.90 -17.74 5.15
CA SER A 403 -32.85 -18.24 4.15
C SER A 403 -33.70 -17.13 3.53
N SER A 404 -34.24 -16.23 4.35
CA SER A 404 -34.95 -15.02 3.89
C SER A 404 -34.05 -14.12 3.02
N THR A 405 -32.76 -14.01 3.35
CA THR A 405 -31.81 -13.24 2.56
C THR A 405 -31.63 -13.85 1.17
N LEU A 406 -31.50 -15.18 1.07
CA LEU A 406 -31.38 -15.88 -0.22
C LEU A 406 -32.59 -15.65 -1.11
N THR A 407 -33.81 -15.72 -0.54
CA THR A 407 -35.04 -15.47 -1.30
C THR A 407 -35.09 -14.04 -1.86
N LYS A 408 -34.64 -13.04 -1.08
CA LYS A 408 -34.64 -11.63 -1.48
C LYS A 408 -33.51 -11.24 -2.45
N ILE A 409 -32.43 -12.02 -2.49
CA ILE A 409 -31.28 -11.75 -3.36
C ILE A 409 -31.65 -11.74 -4.85
N ASN A 410 -32.67 -12.49 -5.25
CA ASN A 410 -33.10 -12.63 -6.64
C ASN A 410 -33.94 -11.46 -7.19
N ASN A 411 -34.13 -10.40 -6.40
CA ASN A 411 -34.92 -9.22 -6.79
C ASN A 411 -34.04 -7.96 -6.91
N PRO A 412 -33.25 -7.81 -7.98
CA PRO A 412 -32.38 -6.65 -8.15
C PRO A 412 -33.19 -5.39 -8.46
N TYR A 413 -32.65 -4.23 -8.07
CA TYR A 413 -33.18 -2.93 -8.48
C TYR A 413 -33.07 -2.74 -10.00
N PRO A 414 -33.99 -2.01 -10.65
CA PRO A 414 -33.86 -1.63 -12.05
C PRO A 414 -32.55 -0.90 -12.31
N ARG A 415 -31.78 -1.36 -13.29
CA ARG A 415 -30.48 -0.81 -13.64
C ARG A 415 -30.32 -0.74 -15.16
N PRO A 416 -29.53 0.21 -15.67
CA PRO A 416 -29.15 0.22 -17.07
C PRO A 416 -28.27 -1.01 -17.38
N SER A 417 -28.49 -1.61 -18.53
CA SER A 417 -27.60 -2.65 -19.04
C SER A 417 -26.31 -2.02 -19.53
N LYS A 418 -25.20 -2.59 -19.10
CA LYS A 418 -23.86 -2.28 -19.59
C LYS A 418 -23.04 -3.56 -19.52
N PRO A 419 -22.76 -4.20 -20.66
CA PRO A 419 -22.01 -5.43 -20.70
C PRO A 419 -20.72 -5.38 -19.88
N LEU A 420 -20.43 -6.46 -19.20
CA LEU A 420 -19.16 -6.59 -18.48
C LEU A 420 -18.03 -6.64 -19.52
N TYR A 421 -16.92 -6.00 -19.18
CA TYR A 421 -15.74 -6.07 -20.02
C TYR A 421 -15.22 -7.51 -20.08
N GLN A 422 -15.12 -8.04 -21.28
CA GLN A 422 -14.57 -9.37 -21.55
C GLN A 422 -13.26 -9.20 -22.32
N GLY A 423 -12.15 -9.53 -21.66
CA GLY A 423 -10.83 -9.54 -22.27
C GLY A 423 -10.39 -10.95 -22.66
N GLN A 424 -9.53 -11.04 -23.65
CA GLN A 424 -8.88 -12.29 -24.05
C GLN A 424 -7.90 -12.71 -22.95
N THR A 425 -8.07 -13.92 -22.40
CA THR A 425 -7.34 -14.39 -21.22
C THR A 425 -5.82 -14.43 -21.39
N SER A 426 -5.34 -14.62 -22.63
CA SER A 426 -3.91 -14.64 -22.96
C SER A 426 -3.29 -13.26 -23.12
N ILE A 427 -4.09 -12.21 -23.42
CA ILE A 427 -3.59 -10.86 -23.68
C ILE A 427 -3.56 -10.05 -22.39
N LEU A 428 -2.40 -9.51 -22.05
CA LEU A 428 -2.20 -8.67 -20.88
C LEU A 428 -1.43 -7.37 -21.23
N VAL A 429 -1.71 -6.31 -20.48
CA VAL A 429 -0.94 -5.07 -20.57
C VAL A 429 -0.03 -4.96 -19.34
N GLY A 430 1.27 -5.17 -19.53
CA GLY A 430 2.26 -4.90 -18.49
C GLY A 430 2.68 -3.43 -18.51
N VAL A 431 2.71 -2.79 -17.33
CA VAL A 431 3.13 -1.40 -17.17
C VAL A 431 4.37 -1.36 -16.30
N SER A 432 5.54 -1.09 -16.88
CA SER A 432 6.76 -0.89 -16.11
C SER A 432 6.92 0.56 -15.65
N LEU A 433 7.43 0.74 -14.44
CA LEU A 433 7.75 2.04 -13.87
C LEU A 433 9.27 2.18 -13.72
N GLY A 434 9.81 3.33 -14.11
CA GLY A 434 11.25 3.55 -14.09
C GLY A 434 11.62 5.02 -13.91
N LEU A 435 12.89 5.26 -13.52
CA LEU A 435 13.40 6.58 -13.15
C LEU A 435 13.50 7.54 -14.32
N GLU A 436 13.99 7.04 -15.45
CA GLU A 436 14.15 7.85 -16.66
C GLU A 436 12.86 7.94 -17.47
N LYS A 437 12.13 6.82 -17.54
CA LYS A 437 10.84 6.69 -18.21
C LYS A 437 9.78 6.32 -17.18
N PRO A 438 8.99 7.29 -16.70
CA PRO A 438 8.01 7.08 -15.62
C PRO A 438 7.05 5.92 -15.87
N ALA A 439 6.63 5.69 -17.11
CA ALA A 439 5.81 4.55 -17.49
C ALA A 439 6.15 4.08 -18.92
N THR A 440 6.16 2.77 -19.10
CA THR A 440 6.21 2.10 -20.41
C THR A 440 5.22 0.94 -20.38
N ALA A 441 4.37 0.84 -21.39
CA ALA A 441 3.39 -0.23 -21.50
C ALA A 441 3.78 -1.22 -22.60
N ALA A 442 3.59 -2.51 -22.34
CA ALA A 442 3.71 -3.59 -23.30
C ALA A 442 2.41 -4.38 -23.35
N VAL A 443 1.85 -4.56 -24.52
CA VAL A 443 0.74 -5.49 -24.75
C VAL A 443 1.36 -6.82 -25.16
N VAL A 444 1.06 -7.86 -24.42
CA VAL A 444 1.69 -9.18 -24.59
C VAL A 444 0.61 -10.25 -24.72
N ASP A 445 0.72 -11.06 -25.76
CA ASP A 445 0.07 -12.36 -25.77
C ASP A 445 0.97 -13.35 -25.01
N ALA A 446 0.56 -13.65 -23.79
CA ALA A 446 1.35 -14.46 -22.90
C ALA A 446 1.28 -15.98 -23.22
N SER A 447 0.33 -16.42 -24.04
CA SER A 447 0.25 -17.81 -24.50
C SER A 447 1.35 -18.13 -25.51
N THR A 448 1.61 -17.21 -26.44
CA THR A 448 2.66 -17.30 -27.46
C THR A 448 3.95 -16.60 -27.05
N ASN A 449 3.95 -15.90 -25.91
CA ASN A 449 5.07 -15.08 -25.43
C ASN A 449 5.47 -13.95 -26.39
N THR A 450 4.55 -13.51 -27.25
CA THR A 450 4.76 -12.47 -28.25
C THR A 450 4.33 -11.10 -27.75
N VAL A 451 5.03 -10.05 -28.17
CA VAL A 451 4.65 -8.68 -27.86
C VAL A 451 3.87 -8.09 -29.02
N LEU A 452 2.61 -7.73 -28.78
CA LEU A 452 1.71 -7.15 -29.78
C LEU A 452 1.97 -5.66 -29.97
N ALA A 453 2.31 -4.95 -28.90
CA ALA A 453 2.62 -3.52 -28.97
C ALA A 453 3.46 -3.06 -27.78
N TYR A 454 4.33 -2.07 -28.04
CA TYR A 454 4.97 -1.26 -27.00
C TYR A 454 4.47 0.18 -27.10
N ARG A 455 4.29 0.82 -25.94
CA ARG A 455 3.97 2.24 -25.85
C ARG A 455 4.88 2.92 -24.84
N SER A 456 5.69 3.84 -25.33
CA SER A 456 6.51 4.73 -24.52
C SER A 456 5.64 5.85 -23.92
N LEU A 457 6.17 6.56 -22.92
CA LEU A 457 5.51 7.72 -22.31
C LEU A 457 5.08 8.76 -23.36
N LYS A 458 5.91 9.01 -24.39
CA LYS A 458 5.60 9.94 -25.47
C LYS A 458 4.39 9.47 -26.30
N GLN A 459 4.32 8.19 -26.59
CA GLN A 459 3.19 7.59 -27.33
C GLN A 459 1.92 7.53 -26.50
N LEU A 460 2.02 7.24 -25.18
CA LEU A 460 0.88 7.22 -24.27
C LEU A 460 0.27 8.62 -24.08
N LEU A 461 1.08 9.66 -23.96
CA LEU A 461 0.60 11.03 -23.81
C LEU A 461 0.28 11.71 -25.15
N SER A 462 0.82 11.23 -26.26
CA SER A 462 0.61 11.81 -27.60
C SER A 462 0.77 13.34 -27.59
N GLU A 463 -0.24 14.09 -28.02
CA GLU A 463 -0.23 15.57 -28.05
C GLU A 463 -0.02 16.20 -26.66
N ASN A 464 -0.42 15.51 -25.60
CA ASN A 464 -0.27 15.97 -24.23
C ASN A 464 1.16 15.83 -23.69
N TYR A 465 2.11 15.26 -24.45
CA TYR A 465 3.49 15.10 -24.02
C TYR A 465 4.17 16.43 -23.68
N LYS A 466 3.80 17.52 -24.34
CA LYS A 466 4.27 18.88 -24.02
C LYS A 466 3.93 19.33 -22.58
N LEU A 467 2.83 18.83 -22.01
CA LEU A 467 2.45 19.12 -20.62
C LEU A 467 3.46 18.54 -19.62
N LEU A 468 4.13 17.44 -19.95
CA LEU A 468 5.18 16.86 -19.13
C LEU A 468 6.38 17.80 -18.97
N ASN A 469 6.79 18.46 -20.05
CA ASN A 469 7.88 19.44 -20.00
C ASN A 469 7.47 20.67 -19.19
N ARG A 470 6.23 21.12 -19.33
CA ARG A 470 5.66 22.20 -18.49
C ARG A 470 5.65 21.83 -17.02
N GLN A 471 5.26 20.60 -16.67
CA GLN A 471 5.31 20.09 -15.29
C GLN A 471 6.74 20.08 -14.75
N ARG A 472 7.71 19.58 -15.53
CA ARG A 472 9.13 19.56 -15.14
C ARG A 472 9.66 20.98 -14.86
N GLN A 473 9.35 21.93 -15.72
CA GLN A 473 9.72 23.34 -15.51
C GLN A 473 9.09 23.92 -14.25
N GLN A 474 7.80 23.65 -14.02
CA GLN A 474 7.11 24.10 -12.81
C GLN A 474 7.71 23.48 -11.54
N GLN A 475 8.03 22.18 -11.55
CA GLN A 475 8.71 21.52 -10.44
C GLN A 475 10.10 22.12 -10.16
N GLN A 476 10.85 22.49 -11.20
CA GLN A 476 12.13 23.15 -11.03
C GLN A 476 11.99 24.55 -10.40
N ARG A 477 11.02 25.35 -10.88
CA ARG A 477 10.69 26.66 -10.29
C ARG A 477 10.28 26.52 -8.83
N ASN A 478 9.34 25.62 -8.53
CA ASN A 478 8.88 25.36 -7.17
C ASN A 478 10.03 24.89 -6.25
N ALA A 479 10.95 24.07 -6.75
CA ALA A 479 12.13 23.65 -5.99
C ALA A 479 13.06 24.83 -5.67
N HIS A 480 13.25 25.74 -6.64
CA HIS A 480 14.03 26.95 -6.45
C HIS A 480 13.39 27.90 -5.43
N GLU A 481 12.09 28.13 -5.55
CA GLU A 481 11.32 28.97 -4.62
C GLU A 481 11.29 28.38 -3.21
N ARG A 482 11.15 27.06 -3.06
CA ARG A 482 11.27 26.38 -1.77
C ARG A 482 12.64 26.59 -1.13
N HIS A 483 13.69 26.49 -1.92
CA HIS A 483 15.06 26.72 -1.43
C HIS A 483 15.24 28.19 -1.01
N LYS A 484 14.68 29.13 -1.75
CA LYS A 484 14.67 30.56 -1.42
C LYS A 484 13.88 30.84 -0.13
N ALA A 485 12.68 30.26 0.00
CA ALA A 485 11.84 30.38 1.18
C ALA A 485 12.51 29.80 2.45
N GLN A 486 13.17 28.65 2.33
CA GLN A 486 13.94 28.06 3.43
C GLN A 486 15.09 28.96 3.89
N LYS A 487 15.76 29.63 2.93
CA LYS A 487 16.87 30.55 3.23
C LYS A 487 16.40 31.81 3.98
N HIS A 488 15.16 32.23 3.76
CA HIS A 488 14.58 33.44 4.35
C HIS A 488 13.56 33.15 5.45
N SER A 489 13.51 31.92 5.97
CA SER A 489 12.58 31.48 7.02
C SER A 489 11.10 31.80 6.75
N THR A 490 10.72 31.94 5.47
CA THR A 490 9.33 32.20 5.08
C THR A 490 8.54 30.90 4.99
N PRO A 491 7.25 30.87 5.40
CA PRO A 491 6.41 29.68 5.28
C PRO A 491 6.31 29.24 3.83
N ASN A 492 6.54 27.95 3.57
CA ASN A 492 6.44 27.39 2.24
C ASN A 492 4.99 27.01 1.95
N GLN A 493 4.29 27.80 1.13
CA GLN A 493 2.89 27.60 0.72
C GLN A 493 2.73 26.86 -0.61
N LEU A 494 3.79 26.31 -1.18
CA LEU A 494 3.72 25.66 -2.50
C LEU A 494 3.07 24.28 -2.39
N SER A 495 1.84 24.17 -2.87
CA SER A 495 1.08 22.93 -2.97
C SER A 495 1.59 22.00 -4.07
N GLU A 496 1.18 20.74 -4.02
CA GLU A 496 1.46 19.76 -5.06
C GLU A 496 0.81 20.18 -6.39
N SER A 497 1.56 20.13 -7.48
CA SER A 497 1.08 20.58 -8.79
C SER A 497 -0.14 19.79 -9.27
N GLU A 498 -1.29 20.45 -9.45
CA GLU A 498 -2.49 19.85 -10.07
C GLU A 498 -2.21 19.32 -11.48
N LEU A 499 -1.25 19.93 -12.18
CA LEU A 499 -0.77 19.46 -13.47
C LEU A 499 -0.20 18.04 -13.40
N GLY A 500 0.48 17.68 -12.30
CA GLY A 500 0.95 16.32 -12.08
C GLY A 500 -0.21 15.31 -11.93
N LYS A 501 -1.25 15.67 -11.19
CA LYS A 501 -2.46 14.85 -11.05
C LYS A 501 -3.18 14.68 -12.40
N HIS A 502 -3.23 15.74 -13.20
CA HIS A 502 -3.81 15.69 -14.54
C HIS A 502 -3.05 14.75 -15.48
N LEU A 503 -1.71 14.83 -15.48
CA LEU A 503 -0.86 13.95 -16.28
C LEU A 503 -0.98 12.47 -15.88
N ASP A 504 -1.04 12.16 -14.57
CA ASP A 504 -1.28 10.79 -14.09
C ASP A 504 -2.63 10.25 -14.58
N ASN A 505 -3.67 11.07 -14.58
CA ASN A 505 -4.98 10.70 -15.12
C ASN A 505 -4.95 10.49 -16.65
N LEU A 506 -4.22 11.30 -17.40
CA LEU A 506 -4.07 11.13 -18.85
C LEU A 506 -3.32 9.83 -19.18
N LEU A 507 -2.25 9.54 -18.45
CA LEU A 507 -1.51 8.29 -18.60
C LEU A 507 -2.37 7.07 -18.25
N ALA A 508 -3.08 7.12 -17.14
CA ALA A 508 -3.99 6.05 -16.75
C ALA A 508 -5.04 5.80 -17.83
N LYS A 509 -5.69 6.85 -18.35
CA LYS A 509 -6.65 6.71 -19.45
C LYS A 509 -6.04 6.10 -20.69
N ALA A 510 -4.83 6.52 -21.10
CA ALA A 510 -4.14 5.97 -22.27
C ALA A 510 -3.84 4.47 -22.11
N ILE A 511 -3.43 4.05 -20.90
CA ILE A 511 -3.21 2.63 -20.58
C ILE A 511 -4.52 1.84 -20.64
N ILE A 512 -5.62 2.39 -20.12
CA ILE A 512 -6.94 1.75 -20.19
C ILE A 512 -7.41 1.63 -21.65
N THR A 513 -7.29 2.69 -22.44
CA THR A 513 -7.62 2.66 -23.88
C THR A 513 -6.80 1.60 -24.60
N LEU A 514 -5.50 1.51 -24.31
CA LEU A 514 -4.64 0.47 -24.87
C LEU A 514 -5.15 -0.94 -24.51
N ALA A 515 -5.50 -1.17 -23.26
CA ALA A 515 -6.05 -2.46 -22.82
C ALA A 515 -7.38 -2.80 -23.52
N GLN A 516 -8.26 -1.81 -23.71
CA GLN A 516 -9.52 -1.98 -24.42
C GLN A 516 -9.30 -2.27 -25.91
N THR A 517 -8.39 -1.54 -26.57
CA THR A 517 -8.08 -1.72 -28.00
C THR A 517 -7.62 -3.14 -28.32
N TYR A 518 -6.80 -3.72 -27.46
CA TYR A 518 -6.30 -5.09 -27.61
C TYR A 518 -7.11 -6.13 -26.88
N GLN A 519 -8.26 -5.76 -26.29
CA GLN A 519 -9.10 -6.65 -25.49
C GLN A 519 -8.31 -7.43 -24.42
N ALA A 520 -7.39 -6.74 -23.74
CA ALA A 520 -6.54 -7.38 -22.74
C ALA A 520 -7.34 -7.81 -21.50
N ALA A 521 -7.11 -9.01 -21.00
CA ALA A 521 -7.81 -9.55 -19.82
C ALA A 521 -7.52 -8.74 -18.55
N SER A 522 -6.33 -8.17 -18.44
CA SER A 522 -5.94 -7.32 -17.31
C SER A 522 -4.80 -6.36 -17.62
N ILE A 523 -4.62 -5.42 -16.69
CA ILE A 523 -3.46 -4.53 -16.64
C ILE A 523 -2.60 -4.97 -15.45
N VAL A 524 -1.31 -5.19 -15.70
CA VAL A 524 -0.35 -5.61 -14.68
C VAL A 524 0.56 -4.46 -14.32
N VAL A 525 0.52 -4.03 -13.05
CA VAL A 525 1.35 -2.96 -12.52
C VAL A 525 2.38 -3.51 -11.53
N PRO A 526 3.53 -2.86 -11.34
CA PRO A 526 4.53 -3.33 -10.39
C PRO A 526 4.06 -3.17 -8.94
N ASN A 527 4.43 -4.14 -8.11
CA ASN A 527 4.29 -4.02 -6.67
C ASN A 527 5.36 -3.06 -6.14
N ILE A 528 4.99 -1.84 -5.81
CA ILE A 528 5.90 -0.79 -5.33
C ILE A 528 6.23 -0.89 -3.83
N LYS A 529 5.75 -1.93 -3.13
CA LYS A 529 6.14 -2.17 -1.74
C LYS A 529 7.66 -2.40 -1.67
N ASN A 530 8.37 -1.58 -0.91
CA ASN A 530 9.82 -1.58 -0.71
C ASN A 530 10.68 -1.03 -1.90
N VAL A 531 10.12 -0.59 -3.01
CA VAL A 531 10.91 0.00 -4.12
C VAL A 531 11.63 1.26 -3.64
N ARG A 532 10.99 2.06 -2.78
CA ARG A 532 11.59 3.28 -2.23
C ARG A 532 12.82 2.98 -1.36
N GLU A 533 12.75 1.95 -0.52
CA GLU A 533 13.83 1.51 0.34
C GLU A 533 15.01 0.96 -0.47
N VAL A 534 14.73 0.14 -1.47
CA VAL A 534 15.75 -0.43 -2.36
C VAL A 534 16.47 0.67 -3.14
N ILE A 535 15.73 1.62 -3.70
CA ILE A 535 16.32 2.76 -4.44
C ILE A 535 17.16 3.62 -3.50
N HIS A 536 16.70 3.89 -2.29
CA HIS A 536 17.43 4.72 -1.34
C HIS A 536 18.77 4.09 -0.95
N SER A 537 18.77 2.80 -0.60
CA SER A 537 20.01 2.07 -0.26
C SER A 537 20.98 1.98 -1.45
N GLU A 538 20.46 1.91 -2.68
CA GLU A 538 21.28 1.96 -3.89
C GLU A 538 21.95 3.33 -4.09
N ILE A 539 21.21 4.40 -3.82
CA ILE A 539 21.74 5.77 -3.93
C ILE A 539 22.84 6.00 -2.88
N GLU A 540 22.61 5.55 -1.65
CA GLU A 540 23.60 5.72 -0.57
C GLU A 540 24.87 4.93 -0.83
N ALA A 541 24.77 3.66 -1.23
CA ALA A 541 25.92 2.86 -1.59
C ALA A 541 26.70 3.44 -2.79
N LYS A 542 26.00 4.02 -3.78
CA LYS A 542 26.67 4.74 -4.89
C LYS A 542 27.32 6.04 -4.44
N ALA A 543 26.71 6.77 -3.50
CA ALA A 543 27.27 8.01 -2.96
C ALA A 543 28.55 7.74 -2.17
N GLU A 544 28.60 6.68 -1.37
CA GLU A 544 29.81 6.25 -0.65
C GLU A 544 30.94 5.87 -1.60
N ASN A 545 30.61 5.16 -2.69
CA ASN A 545 31.63 4.79 -3.71
C ASN A 545 32.16 6.00 -4.48
N LYS A 546 31.33 7.02 -4.74
CA LYS A 546 31.72 8.23 -5.46
C LYS A 546 32.48 9.24 -4.61
N CYS A 547 32.19 9.29 -3.33
CA CYS A 547 32.78 10.23 -2.37
C CYS A 547 33.26 9.45 -1.13
N PRO A 548 34.29 8.58 -1.24
CA PRO A 548 34.78 7.78 -0.12
C PRO A 548 35.27 8.74 1.01
N ASN A 549 34.92 8.39 2.25
CA ASN A 549 35.32 9.11 3.47
C ASN A 549 34.90 10.60 3.58
N PHE A 550 34.01 11.09 2.68
CA PHE A 550 33.53 12.48 2.69
C PHE A 550 32.01 12.53 2.85
N LYS A 551 31.50 12.49 4.10
CA LYS A 551 30.06 12.44 4.43
C LYS A 551 29.22 13.55 3.78
N GLU A 552 29.69 14.80 3.77
CA GLU A 552 28.96 15.91 3.14
C GLU A 552 28.82 15.73 1.62
N GLY A 553 29.90 15.28 0.96
CA GLY A 553 29.88 14.95 -0.47
C GLY A 553 28.91 13.83 -0.79
N GLN A 554 28.86 12.80 0.04
CA GLN A 554 27.90 11.69 -0.07
C GLN A 554 26.46 12.21 0.06
N GLN A 555 26.17 13.04 1.06
CA GLN A 555 24.86 13.63 1.24
C GLN A 555 24.47 14.54 0.08
N LYS A 556 25.39 15.37 -0.43
CA LYS A 556 25.17 16.23 -1.59
C LYS A 556 24.89 15.42 -2.84
N TYR A 557 25.67 14.37 -3.11
CA TYR A 557 25.46 13.46 -4.23
C TYR A 557 24.10 12.74 -4.10
N ALA A 558 23.81 12.16 -2.94
CA ALA A 558 22.54 11.48 -2.67
C ALA A 558 21.35 12.42 -2.80
N LYS A 559 21.45 13.68 -2.36
CA LYS A 559 20.41 14.71 -2.50
C LYS A 559 20.16 15.06 -3.96
N GLN A 560 21.21 15.29 -4.75
CA GLN A 560 21.09 15.58 -6.18
C GLN A 560 20.50 14.40 -6.95
N TYR A 561 20.94 13.19 -6.64
CA TYR A 561 20.43 11.97 -7.26
C TYR A 561 18.96 11.74 -6.92
N ARG A 562 18.56 11.94 -5.66
CA ARG A 562 17.15 11.86 -5.21
C ARG A 562 16.26 12.91 -5.88
N GLN A 563 16.71 14.14 -6.05
CA GLN A 563 15.97 15.19 -6.75
C GLN A 563 15.67 14.81 -8.20
N ASN A 564 16.59 14.10 -8.85
CA ASN A 564 16.38 13.62 -10.23
C ASN A 564 15.41 12.42 -10.29
N ILE A 565 15.37 11.58 -9.27
CA ILE A 565 14.57 10.35 -9.19
C ILE A 565 13.13 10.61 -8.74
N HIS A 566 12.91 11.47 -7.74
CA HIS A 566 11.59 11.68 -7.13
C HIS A 566 10.68 12.65 -7.89
N ARG A 567 10.94 12.85 -9.17
CA ARG A 567 10.12 13.72 -10.03
C ARG A 567 8.73 13.18 -10.35
N TRP A 568 8.43 11.92 -9.98
CA TRP A 568 7.16 11.27 -10.25
C TRP A 568 6.59 10.53 -9.06
N SER A 569 5.28 10.68 -8.83
CA SER A 569 4.56 9.94 -7.79
C SER A 569 4.00 8.64 -8.36
N TYR A 570 4.77 7.56 -8.33
CA TYR A 570 4.34 6.25 -8.83
C TYR A 570 3.11 5.70 -8.12
N SER A 571 2.99 5.93 -6.81
CA SER A 571 1.81 5.53 -6.04
C SER A 571 0.55 6.15 -6.61
N ARG A 572 0.58 7.48 -6.84
CA ARG A 572 -0.56 8.21 -7.41
C ARG A 572 -0.90 7.75 -8.83
N LEU A 573 0.10 7.48 -9.67
CA LEU A 573 -0.15 6.93 -11.00
C LEU A 573 -0.83 5.56 -10.94
N ILE A 574 -0.36 4.66 -10.07
CA ILE A 574 -1.00 3.35 -9.87
C ILE A 574 -2.43 3.51 -9.36
N ASP A 575 -2.68 4.42 -8.39
CA ASP A 575 -4.02 4.70 -7.90
C ASP A 575 -4.94 5.24 -9.01
N CYS A 576 -4.41 6.09 -9.90
CA CYS A 576 -5.14 6.55 -11.08
C CYS A 576 -5.44 5.40 -12.05
N ILE A 577 -4.50 4.46 -12.27
CA ILE A 577 -4.74 3.27 -13.10
C ILE A 577 -5.83 2.41 -12.48
N HIS A 578 -5.78 2.11 -11.19
CA HIS A 578 -6.82 1.36 -10.49
C HIS A 578 -8.19 2.04 -10.60
N SER A 579 -8.24 3.36 -10.39
CA SER A 579 -9.48 4.13 -10.48
C SER A 579 -10.10 4.14 -11.88
N GLN A 580 -9.29 4.31 -12.92
CA GLN A 580 -9.77 4.31 -14.32
C GLN A 580 -10.11 2.89 -14.79
N ALA A 581 -9.33 1.88 -14.40
CA ALA A 581 -9.59 0.47 -14.70
C ALA A 581 -10.91 -0.01 -14.07
N ALA A 582 -11.18 0.38 -12.82
CA ALA A 582 -12.44 0.08 -12.15
C ALA A 582 -13.65 0.64 -12.92
N LYS A 583 -13.55 1.86 -13.48
CA LYS A 583 -14.60 2.45 -14.32
C LYS A 583 -14.82 1.69 -15.64
N ALA A 584 -13.73 1.15 -16.21
CA ALA A 584 -13.75 0.34 -17.42
C ALA A 584 -14.04 -1.15 -17.13
N LYS A 585 -14.11 -1.54 -15.85
CA LYS A 585 -14.26 -2.93 -15.39
C LYS A 585 -13.13 -3.86 -15.85
N ILE A 586 -11.93 -3.31 -16.04
CA ILE A 586 -10.73 -4.08 -16.38
C ILE A 586 -10.00 -4.46 -15.09
N PRO A 587 -9.69 -5.74 -14.86
CA PRO A 587 -8.91 -6.17 -13.71
C PRO A 587 -7.51 -5.55 -13.70
N VAL A 588 -7.02 -5.16 -12.51
CA VAL A 588 -5.62 -4.72 -12.30
C VAL A 588 -4.92 -5.68 -11.37
N GLU A 589 -3.80 -6.20 -11.83
CA GLU A 589 -2.96 -7.13 -11.08
C GLU A 589 -1.66 -6.47 -10.67
N GLN A 590 -1.05 -6.98 -9.60
CA GLN A 590 0.25 -6.53 -9.13
C GLN A 590 1.27 -7.66 -9.23
N GLY A 591 2.43 -7.36 -9.82
CA GLY A 591 3.52 -8.31 -9.99
C GLY A 591 4.88 -7.75 -9.59
N PRO A 592 5.91 -8.61 -9.41
CA PRO A 592 7.27 -8.18 -9.18
C PRO A 592 7.89 -7.67 -10.48
N GLN A 593 8.32 -6.40 -10.52
CA GLN A 593 9.03 -5.84 -11.66
C GLN A 593 10.51 -6.27 -11.62
N PRO A 594 11.08 -6.77 -12.72
CA PRO A 594 12.50 -7.04 -12.82
C PRO A 594 13.35 -5.80 -12.53
N ILE A 595 14.46 -5.98 -11.83
CA ILE A 595 15.39 -4.88 -11.51
C ILE A 595 16.21 -4.51 -12.76
N ARG A 596 16.68 -5.52 -13.51
CA ARG A 596 17.51 -5.35 -14.71
C ARG A 596 16.65 -5.41 -15.99
N GLY A 597 17.19 -4.92 -17.10
CA GLY A 597 16.55 -4.91 -18.42
C GLY A 597 16.00 -3.54 -18.82
N SER A 598 15.66 -3.41 -20.08
CA SER A 598 15.03 -2.21 -20.66
C SER A 598 13.60 -2.01 -20.08
N PRO A 599 13.05 -0.80 -20.12
CA PRO A 599 11.67 -0.58 -19.69
C PRO A 599 10.64 -1.45 -20.42
N GLN A 600 10.88 -1.75 -21.70
CA GLN A 600 10.04 -2.63 -22.51
C GLN A 600 10.10 -4.09 -22.02
N GLU A 601 11.30 -4.62 -21.81
CA GLU A 601 11.49 -5.97 -21.26
C GLU A 601 10.88 -6.12 -19.86
N LYS A 602 11.00 -5.11 -19.02
CA LYS A 602 10.38 -5.09 -17.70
C LYS A 602 8.86 -5.15 -17.80
N ALA A 603 8.26 -4.39 -18.72
CA ALA A 603 6.83 -4.39 -18.93
C ALA A 603 6.34 -5.75 -19.47
N ARG A 604 7.05 -6.34 -20.45
CA ARG A 604 6.80 -7.68 -20.96
C ARG A 604 6.87 -8.74 -19.86
N SER A 605 7.98 -8.79 -19.14
CA SER A 605 8.21 -9.79 -18.08
C SER A 605 7.18 -9.69 -16.98
N LEU A 606 6.71 -8.49 -16.67
CA LEU A 606 5.65 -8.25 -15.69
C LEU A 606 4.32 -8.90 -16.13
N ALA A 607 3.92 -8.70 -17.41
CA ALA A 607 2.72 -9.30 -17.98
C ALA A 607 2.79 -10.84 -18.00
N ILE A 608 3.91 -11.40 -18.48
CA ILE A 608 4.12 -12.84 -18.56
C ILE A 608 4.08 -13.48 -17.15
N ALA A 609 4.75 -12.86 -16.17
CA ALA A 609 4.74 -13.35 -14.79
C ALA A 609 3.34 -13.38 -14.17
N ALA A 610 2.49 -12.40 -14.49
CA ALA A 610 1.11 -12.37 -14.04
C ALA A 610 0.26 -13.47 -14.70
N TYR A 611 0.42 -13.68 -16.01
CA TYR A 611 -0.26 -14.77 -16.72
C TYR A 611 0.06 -16.13 -16.11
N HIS A 612 1.34 -16.45 -15.93
CA HIS A 612 1.74 -17.69 -15.27
C HIS A 612 1.25 -17.80 -13.82
N SER A 613 1.16 -16.67 -13.11
CA SER A 613 0.59 -16.65 -11.75
C SER A 613 -0.90 -17.00 -11.72
N ARG A 614 -1.67 -16.68 -12.77
CA ARG A 614 -3.09 -17.06 -12.91
C ARG A 614 -3.25 -18.55 -13.16
N GLN A 615 -2.55 -19.08 -14.17
CA GLN A 615 -2.57 -20.52 -14.49
C GLN A 615 -2.21 -21.39 -13.28
N ASN A 616 -1.46 -20.82 -12.34
CA ASN A 616 -1.08 -21.46 -11.10
C ASN A 616 -2.14 -21.39 -9.99
N LYS A 617 -3.21 -20.60 -10.14
CA LYS A 617 -4.30 -20.45 -9.15
C LYS A 617 -5.61 -21.12 -9.59
N SER A 618 -5.77 -21.38 -10.88
CA SER A 618 -6.85 -22.21 -11.45
C SER A 618 -6.48 -23.70 -11.40
#